data_20d62601dc1f3358d6ec4cf6743495f9
#
_entry.id   20d62601dc1f3358d6ec4cf6743495f9
#
_cell.length_a   1.000
_cell.length_b   1.000
_cell.length_c   1.000
_cell.angle_alpha   90.00
_cell.angle_beta   90.00
_cell.angle_gamma   90.00
#
_symmetry.space_group_name_H-M   'P 1'
#
loop_
_entity.id
_entity.type
_entity.pdbx_description
1 polymer ?
#
loop_
_entity_poly.entity_id
_entity_poly.type
_entity_poly.pdbx_seq_one_letter_code
_entity_poly.pdbx_strand_id
1 'polypeptide(L)'
;PGVKEYLTHADTKGVKIFYVTNRTHDLEEHTRNNLKSLGLPLDNDMDVLMMKNENGWTSDKTSRRDLIKKNFRVIHIFGDQLDDFIPLQKTATNITSRKALIDQYSDMWGEKWYMLINPMYGEWEEALYEHCWSCFPEESDRVIQRLKDLD
;
A
#
# COMPACT_ATOMS: atom_id res chain seq x y z
N PRO A 1 -1.02 14.26 -7.28
CA PRO A 1 -0.22 15.03 -8.24
C PRO A 1 1.25 14.60 -8.16
N GLY A 2 1.97 14.52 -9.33
CA GLY A 2 3.39 14.24 -9.37
C GLY A 2 3.80 12.76 -9.45
N VAL A 3 2.96 11.82 -9.09
CA VAL A 3 3.33 10.37 -9.09
C VAL A 3 3.59 9.88 -10.52
N LYS A 4 2.73 10.23 -11.48
CA LYS A 4 2.92 9.82 -12.87
C LYS A 4 4.22 10.38 -13.44
N GLU A 5 4.46 11.67 -13.26
CA GLU A 5 5.66 12.36 -13.72
C GLU A 5 6.92 11.75 -13.12
N TYR A 6 6.87 11.45 -11.82
CA TYR A 6 7.96 10.78 -11.11
C TYR A 6 8.24 9.39 -11.68
N LEU A 7 7.21 8.53 -11.81
CA LEU A 7 7.37 7.17 -12.34
C LEU A 7 7.87 7.16 -13.78
N THR A 8 7.32 8.05 -14.62
CA THR A 8 7.80 8.20 -16.01
C THR A 8 9.26 8.63 -16.06
N HIS A 9 9.66 9.61 -15.21
CA HIS A 9 11.06 10.02 -15.14
C HIS A 9 11.96 8.88 -14.65
N ALA A 10 11.57 8.15 -13.63
CA ALA A 10 12.33 7.01 -13.10
C ALA A 10 12.53 5.93 -14.17
N ASP A 11 11.48 5.60 -14.93
CA ASP A 11 11.54 4.65 -16.04
C ASP A 11 12.55 5.08 -17.12
N THR A 12 12.57 6.37 -17.49
CA THR A 12 13.58 6.91 -18.43
C THR A 12 15.02 6.80 -17.93
N LYS A 13 15.21 6.61 -16.63
CA LYS A 13 16.52 6.38 -15.99
C LYS A 13 16.85 4.90 -15.81
N GLY A 14 16.02 4.00 -16.35
CA GLY A 14 16.21 2.55 -16.25
C GLY A 14 15.76 1.96 -14.90
N VAL A 15 15.02 2.70 -14.09
CA VAL A 15 14.43 2.20 -12.85
C VAL A 15 13.20 1.36 -13.20
N LYS A 16 13.15 0.11 -12.76
CA LYS A 16 11.98 -0.76 -12.92
C LYS A 16 10.87 -0.37 -11.95
N ILE A 17 9.66 -0.24 -12.47
CA ILE A 17 8.47 0.10 -11.69
C ILE A 17 7.65 -1.16 -11.47
N PHE A 18 7.43 -1.53 -10.21
CA PHE A 18 6.59 -2.66 -9.82
C PHE A 18 5.29 -2.17 -9.21
N TYR A 19 4.20 -2.80 -9.57
CA TYR A 19 2.86 -2.56 -9.03
C TYR A 19 2.43 -3.75 -8.19
N VAL A 20 2.33 -3.56 -6.87
CA VAL A 20 1.92 -4.60 -5.92
C VAL A 20 0.52 -4.27 -5.43
N THR A 21 -0.47 -5.05 -5.82
CA THR A 21 -1.88 -4.75 -5.56
C THR A 21 -2.64 -5.93 -4.95
N ASN A 22 -3.65 -5.66 -4.12
CA ASN A 22 -4.60 -6.65 -3.64
C ASN A 22 -5.82 -6.84 -4.57
N ARG A 23 -5.81 -6.22 -5.75
CA ARG A 23 -6.69 -6.69 -6.82
C ARG A 23 -6.34 -8.13 -7.16
N THR A 24 -7.35 -8.96 -7.39
CA THR A 24 -7.19 -10.37 -7.67
C THR A 24 -6.73 -10.60 -9.10
N HIS A 25 -5.98 -11.67 -9.32
CA HIS A 25 -5.34 -12.00 -10.61
C HIS A 25 -6.34 -12.12 -11.77
N ASP A 26 -7.58 -12.53 -11.52
CA ASP A 26 -8.65 -12.54 -12.53
C ASP A 26 -8.96 -11.16 -13.13
N LEU A 27 -8.55 -10.07 -12.46
CA LEU A 27 -8.68 -8.69 -12.93
C LEU A 27 -7.42 -8.14 -13.60
N GLU A 28 -6.46 -8.99 -13.93
CA GLU A 28 -5.15 -8.55 -14.44
C GLU A 28 -5.26 -7.71 -15.71
N GLU A 29 -5.98 -8.19 -16.71
CA GLU A 29 -6.16 -7.47 -17.98
C GLU A 29 -6.76 -6.07 -17.76
N HIS A 30 -7.80 -5.99 -16.95
CA HIS A 30 -8.44 -4.72 -16.60
C HIS A 30 -7.48 -3.78 -15.85
N THR A 31 -6.66 -4.33 -14.96
CA THR A 31 -5.70 -3.55 -14.19
C THR A 31 -4.58 -3.03 -15.10
N ARG A 32 -4.04 -3.84 -16.00
CA ARG A 32 -3.07 -3.41 -17.00
C ARG A 32 -3.62 -2.33 -17.93
N ASN A 33 -4.86 -2.48 -18.38
CA ASN A 33 -5.53 -1.48 -19.22
C ASN A 33 -5.73 -0.16 -18.47
N ASN A 34 -6.07 -0.19 -17.18
CA ASN A 34 -6.16 1.00 -16.35
C ASN A 34 -4.79 1.71 -16.21
N LEU A 35 -3.72 0.97 -15.91
CA LEU A 35 -2.37 1.54 -15.81
C LEU A 35 -1.93 2.18 -17.13
N LYS A 36 -2.17 1.50 -18.27
CA LYS A 36 -1.91 2.04 -19.61
C LYS A 36 -2.69 3.30 -19.89
N SER A 37 -3.99 3.33 -19.58
CA SER A 37 -4.85 4.50 -19.84
C SER A 37 -4.43 5.72 -19.02
N LEU A 38 -3.86 5.49 -17.82
CA LEU A 38 -3.28 6.54 -16.99
C LEU A 38 -1.88 6.96 -17.48
N GLY A 39 -1.30 6.25 -18.47
CA GLY A 39 0.04 6.49 -18.97
C GLY A 39 1.13 6.17 -17.94
N LEU A 40 0.89 5.16 -17.11
CA LEU A 40 1.88 4.67 -16.16
C LEU A 40 2.81 3.65 -16.84
N PRO A 41 4.12 3.65 -16.53
CA PRO A 41 5.07 2.74 -17.16
C PRO A 41 4.74 1.27 -16.86
N LEU A 42 4.74 0.44 -17.89
CA LEU A 42 4.65 -1.02 -17.77
C LEU A 42 5.80 -1.63 -18.56
N ASP A 43 6.48 -2.61 -17.96
CA ASP A 43 7.51 -3.36 -18.66
C ASP A 43 6.86 -4.38 -19.60
N ASN A 44 7.41 -4.53 -20.82
CA ASN A 44 6.91 -5.48 -21.81
C ASN A 44 7.62 -6.84 -21.73
N ASP A 45 8.83 -6.86 -21.15
CA ASP A 45 9.70 -8.04 -21.10
C ASP A 45 9.66 -8.74 -19.73
N MET A 46 9.09 -8.07 -18.73
CA MET A 46 9.02 -8.57 -17.35
C MET A 46 7.62 -8.34 -16.77
N ASP A 47 7.14 -9.32 -16.03
CA ASP A 47 5.93 -9.11 -15.23
C ASP A 47 6.23 -8.22 -14.02
N VAL A 48 5.70 -7.01 -14.06
CA VAL A 48 5.84 -5.98 -13.03
C VAL A 48 4.55 -5.75 -12.24
N LEU A 49 3.47 -6.48 -12.58
CA LEU A 49 2.18 -6.37 -11.91
C LEU A 49 1.95 -7.61 -11.03
N MET A 50 2.15 -7.45 -9.72
CA MET A 50 2.06 -8.53 -8.73
C MET A 50 0.71 -8.47 -8.01
N MET A 51 -0.17 -9.41 -8.32
CA MET A 51 -1.57 -9.40 -7.90
C MET A 51 -1.87 -10.40 -6.78
N LYS A 52 -2.93 -10.16 -6.03
CA LYS A 52 -3.44 -11.16 -5.07
C LYS A 52 -3.96 -12.39 -5.81
N ASN A 53 -3.79 -13.56 -5.21
CA ASN A 53 -4.15 -14.90 -5.74
C ASN A 53 -3.31 -15.35 -6.93
N GLU A 54 -2.38 -14.56 -7.40
CA GLU A 54 -1.32 -14.98 -8.32
C GLU A 54 -0.24 -15.69 -7.51
N ASN A 55 0.31 -16.80 -8.03
CA ASN A 55 1.38 -17.57 -7.37
C ASN A 55 1.11 -17.92 -5.89
N GLY A 56 -0.16 -18.02 -5.47
CA GLY A 56 -0.54 -18.28 -4.09
C GLY A 56 -0.42 -17.05 -3.15
N TRP A 57 -0.20 -15.86 -3.67
CA TRP A 57 -0.09 -14.64 -2.87
C TRP A 57 -1.42 -14.25 -2.22
N THR A 58 -1.35 -13.89 -0.95
CA THR A 58 -2.49 -13.43 -0.15
C THR A 58 -2.61 -11.90 -0.15
N SER A 59 -3.42 -11.35 0.76
CA SER A 59 -3.50 -9.90 0.99
C SER A 59 -2.19 -9.33 1.56
N ASP A 60 -1.40 -10.13 2.29
CA ASP A 60 -0.07 -9.71 2.75
C ASP A 60 0.86 -9.51 1.55
N LYS A 61 1.35 -8.30 1.40
CA LYS A 61 2.24 -7.90 0.30
C LYS A 61 3.72 -8.24 0.56
N THR A 62 4.04 -8.78 1.74
CA THR A 62 5.43 -9.03 2.17
C THR A 62 6.17 -9.95 1.22
N SER A 63 5.58 -11.10 0.86
CA SER A 63 6.21 -12.08 -0.04
C SER A 63 6.49 -11.49 -1.43
N ARG A 64 5.60 -10.65 -1.95
CA ARG A 64 5.78 -9.94 -3.24
C ARG A 64 6.91 -8.93 -3.15
N ARG A 65 6.96 -8.11 -2.08
CA ARG A 65 8.08 -7.18 -1.83
C ARG A 65 9.41 -7.90 -1.66
N ASP A 66 9.43 -9.03 -0.97
CA ASP A 66 10.65 -9.81 -0.76
C ASP A 66 11.16 -10.43 -2.06
N LEU A 67 10.26 -10.86 -2.95
CA LEU A 67 10.63 -11.32 -4.29
C LEU A 67 11.29 -10.18 -5.10
N ILE A 68 10.74 -8.96 -5.05
CA ILE A 68 11.34 -7.79 -5.69
C ILE A 68 12.72 -7.52 -5.09
N LYS A 69 12.85 -7.47 -3.76
CA LYS A 69 14.11 -7.20 -3.05
C LYS A 69 15.19 -8.22 -3.35
N LYS A 70 14.81 -9.48 -3.60
CA LYS A 70 15.75 -10.54 -3.94
C LYS A 70 16.47 -10.29 -5.28
N ASN A 71 15.79 -9.65 -6.22
CA ASN A 71 16.27 -9.47 -7.58
C ASN A 71 16.67 -8.02 -7.90
N PHE A 72 16.16 -7.05 -7.13
CA PHE A 72 16.35 -5.62 -7.37
C PHE A 72 16.67 -4.87 -6.07
N ARG A 73 17.47 -3.83 -6.19
CA ARG A 73 17.63 -2.85 -5.14
C ARG A 73 16.42 -1.91 -5.13
N VAL A 74 15.55 -2.06 -4.16
CA VAL A 74 14.41 -1.16 -3.99
C VAL A 74 14.93 0.21 -3.52
N ILE A 75 14.60 1.25 -4.25
CA ILE A 75 14.99 2.64 -3.94
C ILE A 75 13.86 3.39 -3.26
N HIS A 76 12.63 3.29 -3.78
CA HIS A 76 11.46 3.94 -3.19
C HIS A 76 10.27 2.98 -3.13
N ILE A 77 9.41 3.19 -2.15
CA ILE A 77 8.09 2.54 -2.04
C ILE A 77 7.04 3.65 -1.89
N PHE A 78 5.97 3.55 -2.68
CA PHE A 78 4.79 4.40 -2.58
C PHE A 78 3.60 3.51 -2.19
N GLY A 79 2.82 3.93 -1.24
CA GLY A 79 1.65 3.20 -0.77
C GLY A 79 0.70 4.08 0.00
N ASP A 80 -0.52 3.64 0.20
CA ASP A 80 -1.57 4.37 0.92
C ASP A 80 -1.96 3.69 2.24
N GLN A 81 -1.33 2.54 2.52
CA GLN A 81 -1.55 1.78 3.74
C GLN A 81 -0.21 1.43 4.41
N LEU A 82 -0.21 1.26 5.72
CA LEU A 82 1.00 0.92 6.48
C LEU A 82 1.57 -0.45 6.08
N ASP A 83 0.70 -1.39 5.69
CA ASP A 83 1.08 -2.72 5.20
C ASP A 83 1.76 -2.71 3.81
N ASP A 84 1.70 -1.60 3.09
CA ASP A 84 2.50 -1.41 1.88
C ASP A 84 4.01 -1.37 2.17
N PHE A 85 4.39 -0.95 3.36
CA PHE A 85 5.78 -0.74 3.79
C PHE A 85 6.26 -1.80 4.78
N ILE A 86 5.42 -2.15 5.75
CA ILE A 86 5.71 -3.04 6.88
C ILE A 86 4.93 -4.34 6.68
N PRO A 87 5.47 -5.52 7.08
CA PRO A 87 4.70 -6.77 7.02
C PRO A 87 3.35 -6.67 7.73
N LEU A 88 2.29 -7.15 7.10
CA LEU A 88 0.92 -7.05 7.61
C LEU A 88 0.78 -7.56 9.06
N GLN A 89 1.41 -8.69 9.38
CA GLN A 89 1.39 -9.27 10.73
C GLN A 89 2.09 -8.41 11.80
N LYS A 90 2.81 -7.37 11.39
CA LYS A 90 3.45 -6.40 12.27
C LYS A 90 2.73 -5.06 12.30
N THR A 91 1.76 -4.85 11.40
CA THR A 91 0.95 -3.64 11.43
C THR A 91 0.11 -3.66 12.70
N ALA A 92 0.07 -2.53 13.34
CA ALA A 92 -0.54 -2.40 14.65
C ALA A 92 -2.06 -2.30 14.55
N THR A 93 -2.73 -2.80 15.57
CA THR A 93 -4.20 -2.93 15.61
C THR A 93 -4.92 -1.70 16.15
N ASN A 94 -4.19 -0.74 16.73
CA ASN A 94 -4.76 0.51 17.25
C ASN A 94 -3.86 1.72 16.91
N ILE A 95 -4.39 2.92 17.12
CA ILE A 95 -3.70 4.18 16.77
C ILE A 95 -2.35 4.31 17.46
N THR A 96 -2.27 4.01 18.76
CA THR A 96 -1.04 4.15 19.56
C THR A 96 0.07 3.25 19.01
N SER A 97 -0.24 1.99 18.74
CA SER A 97 0.72 1.03 18.20
C SER A 97 1.11 1.34 16.74
N ARG A 98 0.18 1.91 15.94
CA ARG A 98 0.50 2.41 14.59
C ARG A 98 1.45 3.60 14.64
N LYS A 99 1.22 4.56 15.55
CA LYS A 99 2.17 5.67 15.79
C LYS A 99 3.55 5.17 16.17
N ALA A 100 3.64 4.23 17.11
CA ALA A 100 4.92 3.65 17.52
C ALA A 100 5.68 2.98 16.35
N LEU A 101 4.96 2.32 15.42
CA LEU A 101 5.57 1.77 14.22
C LEU A 101 6.08 2.86 13.27
N ILE A 102 5.33 3.93 13.07
CA ILE A 102 5.76 5.07 12.26
C ILE A 102 7.04 5.66 12.84
N ASP A 103 7.10 5.86 14.15
CA ASP A 103 8.28 6.38 14.84
C ASP A 103 9.48 5.42 14.74
N GLN A 104 9.25 4.12 14.85
CA GLN A 104 10.30 3.09 14.69
C GLN A 104 10.98 3.14 13.33
N TYR A 105 10.28 3.54 12.29
CA TYR A 105 10.78 3.64 10.91
C TYR A 105 10.95 5.09 10.45
N SER A 106 11.16 6.02 11.38
CA SER A 106 11.26 7.47 11.09
C SER A 106 12.27 7.79 9.98
N ASP A 107 13.40 7.08 9.93
CA ASP A 107 14.47 7.28 8.92
C ASP A 107 14.05 6.85 7.49
N MET A 108 12.93 6.16 7.37
CA MET A 108 12.44 5.68 6.07
C MET A 108 11.47 6.66 5.42
N TRP A 109 10.68 7.37 6.24
CA TRP A 109 9.64 8.26 5.74
C TRP A 109 10.20 9.52 5.09
N GLY A 110 9.71 9.81 3.87
CA GLY A 110 10.19 10.94 3.07
C GLY A 110 11.52 10.70 2.34
N GLU A 111 12.27 9.66 2.72
CA GLU A 111 13.54 9.27 2.08
C GLU A 111 13.36 8.09 1.11
N LYS A 112 12.76 7.01 1.59
CA LYS A 112 12.55 5.77 0.82
C LYS A 112 11.08 5.36 0.74
N TRP A 113 10.29 5.76 1.71
CA TRP A 113 8.87 5.44 1.85
C TRP A 113 8.02 6.69 1.76
N TYR A 114 7.06 6.67 0.85
CA TYR A 114 6.17 7.79 0.58
C TYR A 114 4.72 7.38 0.77
N MET A 115 4.11 7.82 1.87
CA MET A 115 2.70 7.58 2.15
C MET A 115 1.84 8.48 1.27
N LEU A 116 0.96 7.87 0.48
CA LEU A 116 -0.06 8.56 -0.30
C LEU A 116 -1.33 8.67 0.55
N ILE A 117 -1.93 9.85 0.58
CA ILE A 117 -3.14 10.07 1.39
C ILE A 117 -4.32 9.34 0.76
N ASN A 118 -4.94 8.43 1.50
CA ASN A 118 -6.21 7.79 1.17
C ASN A 118 -7.23 8.02 2.28
N PRO A 119 -8.08 9.06 2.18
CA PRO A 119 -9.08 9.36 3.20
C PRO A 119 -10.35 8.51 3.06
N MET A 120 -10.48 7.70 2.01
CA MET A 120 -11.73 7.02 1.68
C MET A 120 -11.92 5.71 2.45
N TYR A 121 -10.85 4.92 2.60
CA TYR A 121 -10.89 3.62 3.26
C TYR A 121 -9.47 3.13 3.56
N GLY A 122 -9.36 2.17 4.47
CA GLY A 122 -8.09 1.48 4.73
C GLY A 122 -8.00 0.95 6.16
N GLU A 123 -6.91 0.24 6.44
CA GLU A 123 -6.61 -0.29 7.78
C GLU A 123 -6.52 0.80 8.87
N TRP A 124 -6.26 2.04 8.48
CA TRP A 124 -6.29 3.16 9.42
C TRP A 124 -7.70 3.33 10.03
N GLU A 125 -8.74 3.09 9.24
CA GLU A 125 -10.12 3.16 9.71
C GLU A 125 -10.42 2.00 10.68
N GLU A 126 -10.00 0.79 10.34
CA GLU A 126 -10.16 -0.38 11.21
C GLU A 126 -9.43 -0.21 12.55
N ALA A 127 -8.29 0.48 12.55
CA ALA A 127 -7.53 0.77 13.75
C ALA A 127 -8.27 1.72 14.73
N LEU A 128 -9.16 2.58 14.23
CA LEU A 128 -10.03 3.43 15.06
C LEU A 128 -11.03 2.61 15.88
N TYR A 129 -11.37 1.43 15.43
CA TYR A 129 -12.33 0.52 16.05
C TYR A 129 -11.64 -0.69 16.68
N GLU A 130 -10.31 -0.65 16.85
CA GLU A 130 -9.51 -1.79 17.33
C GLU A 130 -9.83 -3.10 16.56
N HIS A 131 -10.12 -2.98 15.26
CA HIS A 131 -10.58 -4.06 14.38
C HIS A 131 -11.89 -4.74 14.82
N CYS A 132 -12.68 -4.08 15.66
CA CYS A 132 -13.98 -4.60 16.12
C CYS A 132 -15.17 -3.86 15.49
N TRP A 133 -15.43 -4.09 14.18
CA TRP A 133 -16.59 -3.52 13.50
C TRP A 133 -17.93 -3.87 14.15
N SER A 134 -18.05 -5.08 14.69
CA SER A 134 -19.26 -5.52 15.38
C SER A 134 -19.49 -4.82 16.72
N CYS A 135 -18.46 -4.19 17.29
CA CYS A 135 -18.58 -3.39 18.51
C CYS A 135 -19.26 -2.04 18.23
N PHE A 136 -19.29 -1.61 16.97
CA PHE A 136 -19.83 -0.33 16.52
C PHE A 136 -20.77 -0.55 15.33
N PRO A 137 -21.92 -1.21 15.51
CA PRO A 137 -22.80 -1.61 14.42
C PRO A 137 -23.42 -0.42 13.68
N GLU A 138 -23.68 0.68 14.40
CA GLU A 138 -24.26 1.88 13.82
C GLU A 138 -23.18 2.82 13.29
N GLU A 139 -23.46 3.45 12.16
CA GLU A 139 -22.55 4.42 11.55
C GLU A 139 -22.28 5.62 12.48
N SER A 140 -23.30 6.07 13.21
CA SER A 140 -23.17 7.14 14.20
C SER A 140 -22.16 6.84 15.28
N ASP A 141 -22.12 5.60 15.78
CA ASP A 141 -21.18 5.18 16.82
C ASP A 141 -19.74 5.20 16.29
N ARG A 142 -19.55 4.78 15.03
CA ARG A 142 -18.24 4.85 14.36
C ARG A 142 -17.76 6.30 14.18
N VAL A 143 -18.65 7.19 13.78
CA VAL A 143 -18.33 8.63 13.67
C VAL A 143 -17.94 9.21 15.02
N ILE A 144 -18.68 8.89 16.10
CA ILE A 144 -18.36 9.36 17.46
C ILE A 144 -17.00 8.84 17.91
N GLN A 145 -16.67 7.57 17.65
CA GLN A 145 -15.37 7.01 17.99
C GLN A 145 -14.23 7.73 17.24
N ARG A 146 -14.38 7.98 15.95
CA ARG A 146 -13.41 8.76 15.16
C ARG A 146 -13.14 10.13 15.77
N LEU A 147 -14.19 10.82 16.22
CA LEU A 147 -14.05 12.17 16.80
C LEU A 147 -13.31 12.14 18.13
N LYS A 148 -13.52 11.11 18.96
CA LYS A 148 -12.80 10.96 20.25
C LYS A 148 -11.30 10.74 20.09
N ASP A 149 -10.87 10.14 19.00
CA ASP A 149 -9.47 9.83 18.74
C ASP A 149 -8.71 11.00 18.08
N LEU A 150 -9.41 12.11 17.82
CA LEU A 150 -8.80 13.34 17.27
C LEU A 150 -8.39 14.34 18.36
N ASP A 151 -8.85 14.17 19.60
CA ASP A 151 -8.49 15.00 20.77
C ASP A 151 -7.25 14.42 21.46
#